data_61d89ad22f4fb6c6de2e3421ca7e39e8
#
_entry.id   61d89ad22f4fb6c6de2e3421ca7e39e8
#
_cell.length_a   1.000
_cell.length_b   1.000
_cell.length_c   1.000
_cell.angle_alpha   90.00
_cell.angle_beta   90.00
_cell.angle_gamma   90.00
#
_symmetry.space_group_name_H-M   'P 1'
#
loop_
_entity.id
_entity.type
_entity.pdbx_description
1 polymer ?
#
loop_
_entity_poly.entity_id
_entity_poly.type
_entity_poly.pdbx_seq_one_letter_code
_entity_poly.pdbx_strand_id
1 'polypeptide(L)'
;MLKNKICLPAICALAVLLNACSSGIEETDFSKLTYEQRVEKISKINELKENNKIALFSSKNNSRLSVNSVYHYKNKAFSLEFLGPMGMRYAKLDVLANGTTYLDVQGRSFNGDNARNLLKEQFNLDIPVEKLPNIMFGIPEGKCSYDAYGYVKSTTLAEGYTVNYKQYKAFKGGYVLPSDIEIGSTNNKVLIKINSVTALN
;
A
#
# COMPACT_ATOMS: atom_id res chain seq x y z
N MET A 1 -45.01 -20.40 -63.80
CA MET A 1 -45.07 -19.37 -62.79
C MET A 1 -45.00 -20.02 -61.40
N LEU A 2 -43.82 -20.24 -60.84
CA LEU A 2 -43.64 -20.78 -59.49
C LEU A 2 -43.13 -19.66 -58.59
N LYS A 3 -43.92 -19.33 -57.56
CA LYS A 3 -43.54 -18.38 -56.53
C LYS A 3 -42.76 -19.11 -55.45
N ASN A 4 -41.50 -18.86 -55.35
CA ASN A 4 -40.67 -19.28 -54.21
C ASN A 4 -41.01 -18.46 -52.95
N LYS A 5 -41.55 -19.14 -51.96
CA LYS A 5 -41.65 -18.63 -50.60
C LYS A 5 -40.38 -19.03 -49.86
N ILE A 6 -39.50 -18.09 -49.60
CA ILE A 6 -38.36 -18.31 -48.75
C ILE A 6 -38.79 -18.11 -47.31
N CYS A 7 -38.69 -19.18 -46.53
CA CYS A 7 -38.90 -19.17 -45.08
C CYS A 7 -37.81 -18.35 -44.37
N LEU A 8 -38.24 -17.36 -43.60
CA LEU A 8 -37.44 -16.62 -42.69
C LEU A 8 -37.86 -16.97 -41.28
N PRO A 9 -37.30 -18.02 -40.68
CA PRO A 9 -37.20 -18.07 -39.24
C PRO A 9 -35.96 -18.81 -38.76
N ALA A 10 -34.78 -18.24 -38.90
CA ALA A 10 -33.57 -18.85 -38.33
C ALA A 10 -32.55 -17.84 -37.77
N ILE A 11 -32.93 -16.58 -37.59
CA ILE A 11 -31.96 -15.53 -37.13
C ILE A 11 -32.29 -15.02 -35.71
N CYS A 12 -33.38 -15.44 -35.08
CA CYS A 12 -33.73 -14.95 -33.74
C CYS A 12 -33.24 -15.81 -32.57
N ALA A 13 -32.43 -16.85 -32.77
CA ALA A 13 -32.03 -17.76 -31.67
C ALA A 13 -30.60 -17.60 -31.17
N LEU A 14 -29.85 -16.58 -31.61
CA LEU A 14 -28.44 -16.43 -31.21
C LEU A 14 -28.15 -15.16 -30.38
N ALA A 15 -29.14 -14.46 -29.91
CA ALA A 15 -28.98 -13.20 -29.18
C ALA A 15 -29.16 -13.30 -27.63
N VAL A 16 -29.29 -14.51 -27.08
CA VAL A 16 -29.63 -14.68 -25.64
C VAL A 16 -28.49 -15.25 -24.77
N LEU A 17 -27.30 -15.47 -25.29
CA LEU A 17 -26.19 -16.05 -24.51
C LEU A 17 -25.04 -15.06 -24.15
N LEU A 18 -25.26 -13.77 -24.20
CA LEU A 18 -24.26 -12.77 -23.74
C LEU A 18 -24.61 -12.11 -22.41
N ASN A 19 -25.50 -12.68 -21.61
CA ASN A 19 -25.58 -12.39 -20.18
C ASN A 19 -24.57 -13.26 -19.43
N ALA A 20 -23.30 -13.22 -19.84
CA ALA A 20 -22.22 -13.77 -19.06
C ALA A 20 -21.99 -12.85 -17.85
N CYS A 21 -22.48 -13.27 -16.71
CA CYS A 21 -21.94 -13.03 -15.37
C CYS A 21 -20.95 -11.86 -15.26
N SER A 22 -21.41 -10.63 -15.20
CA SER A 22 -20.77 -9.67 -14.34
C SER A 22 -21.15 -10.11 -12.92
N SER A 23 -20.33 -10.96 -12.29
CA SER A 23 -20.28 -11.03 -10.83
C SER A 23 -19.89 -9.62 -10.38
N GLY A 24 -20.89 -8.77 -10.20
CA GLY A 24 -20.73 -7.46 -9.63
C GLY A 24 -20.18 -7.66 -8.23
N ILE A 25 -18.87 -7.51 -8.08
CA ILE A 25 -18.30 -7.14 -6.81
C ILE A 25 -18.96 -5.80 -6.54
N GLU A 26 -19.89 -5.74 -5.59
CA GLU A 26 -20.46 -4.48 -5.12
C GLU A 26 -19.30 -3.60 -4.72
N GLU A 27 -18.99 -2.62 -5.56
CA GLU A 27 -17.98 -1.62 -5.28
C GLU A 27 -18.49 -0.85 -4.07
N THR A 28 -17.98 -1.17 -2.89
CA THR A 28 -18.36 -0.48 -1.67
C THR A 28 -17.92 0.97 -1.80
N ASP A 29 -18.86 1.89 -1.80
CA ASP A 29 -18.57 3.32 -1.79
C ASP A 29 -17.95 3.71 -0.44
N PHE A 30 -16.63 3.70 -0.37
CA PHE A 30 -15.87 4.05 0.83
C PHE A 30 -16.13 5.46 1.31
N SER A 31 -16.61 6.37 0.44
CA SER A 31 -16.94 7.75 0.84
C SER A 31 -18.12 7.83 1.81
N LYS A 32 -18.95 6.78 1.84
CA LYS A 32 -20.12 6.67 2.72
C LYS A 32 -19.83 5.97 4.05
N LEU A 33 -18.65 5.38 4.22
CA LEU A 33 -18.29 4.66 5.44
C LEU A 33 -17.76 5.62 6.51
N THR A 34 -18.10 5.36 7.77
CA THR A 34 -17.44 6.02 8.90
C THR A 34 -15.99 5.56 9.03
N TYR A 35 -15.19 6.27 9.83
CA TYR A 35 -13.81 5.87 10.09
C TYR A 35 -13.74 4.44 10.66
N GLU A 36 -14.58 4.12 11.64
CA GLU A 36 -14.64 2.80 12.29
C GLU A 36 -14.99 1.69 11.31
N GLN A 37 -15.98 1.91 10.42
CA GLN A 37 -16.35 0.97 9.37
C GLN A 37 -15.20 0.74 8.38
N ARG A 38 -14.44 1.80 8.04
CA ARG A 38 -13.24 1.67 7.22
C ARG A 38 -12.16 0.86 7.89
N VAL A 39 -11.87 1.16 9.17
CA VAL A 39 -10.90 0.40 9.98
C VAL A 39 -11.28 -1.07 10.04
N GLU A 40 -12.55 -1.40 10.30
CA GLU A 40 -13.03 -2.78 10.32
C GLU A 40 -12.81 -3.48 8.96
N LYS A 41 -13.11 -2.79 7.85
CA LYS A 41 -12.92 -3.36 6.52
C LYS A 41 -11.45 -3.55 6.17
N ILE A 42 -10.60 -2.57 6.49
CA ILE A 42 -9.15 -2.64 6.28
C ILE A 42 -8.52 -3.74 7.15
N SER A 43 -9.00 -3.95 8.38
CA SER A 43 -8.48 -4.99 9.26
C SER A 43 -8.67 -6.42 8.75
N LYS A 44 -9.56 -6.62 7.78
CA LYS A 44 -9.80 -7.91 7.10
C LYS A 44 -8.82 -8.18 5.95
N ILE A 45 -8.01 -7.20 5.59
CA ILE A 45 -6.98 -7.38 4.55
C ILE A 45 -5.87 -8.29 5.10
N ASN A 46 -5.68 -9.43 4.46
CA ASN A 46 -4.65 -10.40 4.81
C ASN A 46 -3.37 -10.21 3.99
N GLU A 47 -3.50 -9.64 2.79
CA GLU A 47 -2.37 -9.41 1.90
C GLU A 47 -2.51 -8.06 1.18
N LEU A 48 -1.44 -7.25 1.22
CA LEU A 48 -1.30 -6.01 0.46
C LEU A 48 0.08 -6.00 -0.19
N LYS A 49 0.13 -5.87 -1.51
CA LYS A 49 1.40 -5.71 -2.23
C LYS A 49 1.35 -4.47 -3.11
N GLU A 50 2.33 -3.61 -2.94
CA GLU A 50 2.41 -2.30 -3.58
C GLU A 50 3.77 -2.07 -4.22
N ASN A 51 3.76 -1.44 -5.39
CA ASN A 51 4.96 -0.85 -5.99
C ASN A 51 4.99 0.63 -5.65
N ASN A 52 6.06 1.08 -5.03
CA ASN A 52 6.18 2.41 -4.46
C ASN A 52 7.42 3.11 -4.99
N LYS A 53 7.41 4.44 -4.91
CA LYS A 53 8.59 5.27 -4.97
C LYS A 53 8.82 5.88 -3.60
N ILE A 54 9.98 5.61 -3.02
CA ILE A 54 10.37 6.15 -1.72
C ILE A 54 11.45 7.20 -1.92
N ALA A 55 11.27 8.38 -1.33
CA ALA A 55 12.31 9.39 -1.24
C ALA A 55 12.65 9.65 0.23
N LEU A 56 13.92 9.53 0.55
CA LEU A 56 14.50 9.71 1.88
C LEU A 56 15.29 11.01 1.89
N PHE A 57 15.06 11.83 2.92
CA PHE A 57 15.79 13.06 3.15
C PHE A 57 16.36 13.04 4.56
N SER A 58 17.62 13.33 4.70
CA SER A 58 18.25 13.52 6.00
C SER A 58 18.83 14.93 6.10
N SER A 59 18.36 15.71 7.07
CA SER A 59 18.88 17.06 7.31
C SER A 59 20.26 17.01 7.96
N LYS A 60 20.60 15.93 8.66
CA LYS A 60 21.86 15.78 9.39
C LYS A 60 23.09 15.76 8.47
N ASN A 61 22.97 15.15 7.31
CA ASN A 61 24.06 15.07 6.31
C ASN A 61 23.66 15.64 4.94
N ASN A 62 22.55 16.38 4.88
CA ASN A 62 21.97 16.96 3.66
C ASN A 62 21.88 15.95 2.50
N SER A 63 21.56 14.70 2.81
CA SER A 63 21.46 13.64 1.82
C SER A 63 20.03 13.44 1.34
N ARG A 64 19.91 13.05 0.07
CA ARG A 64 18.65 12.67 -0.57
C ARG A 64 18.85 11.39 -1.36
N LEU A 65 17.99 10.41 -1.12
CA LEU A 65 17.92 9.17 -1.88
C LEU A 65 16.49 8.98 -2.40
N SER A 66 16.35 8.57 -3.65
CA SER A 66 15.06 8.19 -4.22
C SER A 66 15.20 6.85 -4.92
N VAL A 67 14.36 5.89 -4.52
CA VAL A 67 14.40 4.51 -4.99
C VAL A 67 13.00 4.00 -5.29
N ASN A 68 12.88 3.06 -6.22
CA ASN A 68 11.67 2.25 -6.34
C ASN A 68 11.70 1.17 -5.26
N SER A 69 10.53 0.79 -4.76
CA SER A 69 10.41 -0.24 -3.74
C SER A 69 9.16 -1.08 -3.95
N VAL A 70 9.19 -2.29 -3.41
CA VAL A 70 8.02 -3.16 -3.28
C VAL A 70 7.75 -3.34 -1.80
N TYR A 71 6.57 -2.92 -1.36
CA TYR A 71 6.05 -3.23 -0.04
C TYR A 71 5.12 -4.44 -0.16
N HIS A 72 5.30 -5.43 0.71
CA HIS A 72 4.44 -6.60 0.76
C HIS A 72 4.11 -6.93 2.21
N TYR A 73 2.85 -6.75 2.57
CA TYR A 73 2.27 -7.17 3.84
C TYR A 73 1.51 -8.46 3.66
N LYS A 74 1.71 -9.43 4.55
CA LYS A 74 0.96 -10.68 4.57
C LYS A 74 0.94 -11.27 5.98
N ASN A 75 -0.28 -11.56 6.49
CA ASN A 75 -0.46 -12.23 7.78
C ASN A 75 0.32 -11.57 8.93
N LYS A 76 0.26 -10.25 9.07
CA LYS A 76 0.96 -9.42 10.07
C LYS A 76 2.49 -9.35 9.90
N ALA A 77 3.08 -10.07 8.97
CA ALA A 77 4.46 -9.88 8.54
C ALA A 77 4.50 -8.88 7.39
N PHE A 78 5.62 -8.25 7.16
CA PHE A 78 5.80 -7.43 5.96
C PHE A 78 7.25 -7.44 5.48
N SER A 79 7.42 -7.14 4.21
CA SER A 79 8.72 -6.89 3.62
C SER A 79 8.76 -5.58 2.86
N LEU A 80 9.93 -4.99 2.78
CA LEU A 80 10.22 -3.81 2.00
C LEU A 80 11.48 -4.07 1.17
N GLU A 81 11.30 -4.17 -0.15
CA GLU A 81 12.41 -4.34 -1.08
C GLU A 81 12.75 -3.01 -1.73
N PHE A 82 14.04 -2.67 -1.74
CA PHE A 82 14.57 -1.48 -2.41
C PHE A 82 15.20 -1.92 -3.74
N LEU A 83 14.75 -1.30 -4.83
CA LEU A 83 15.12 -1.67 -6.18
C LEU A 83 16.09 -0.62 -6.76
N GLY A 84 17.25 -1.08 -7.16
CA GLY A 84 18.23 -0.29 -7.88
C GLY A 84 17.89 -0.17 -9.38
N PRO A 85 18.84 0.30 -10.18
CA PRO A 85 18.70 0.38 -11.63
C PRO A 85 18.32 -0.98 -12.23
N MET A 86 17.49 -0.97 -13.26
CA MET A 86 16.97 -2.16 -13.96
C MET A 86 16.19 -3.13 -13.06
N GLY A 87 15.69 -2.67 -11.90
CA GLY A 87 14.87 -3.50 -11.01
C GLY A 87 15.65 -4.52 -10.18
N MET A 88 16.97 -4.47 -10.17
CA MET A 88 17.79 -5.34 -9.29
C MET A 88 17.55 -4.98 -7.83
N ARG A 89 17.35 -5.99 -6.98
CA ARG A 89 17.18 -5.78 -5.55
C ARG A 89 18.50 -5.33 -4.91
N TYR A 90 18.49 -4.11 -4.38
CA TYR A 90 19.63 -3.53 -3.65
C TYR A 90 19.62 -3.94 -2.17
N ALA A 91 18.44 -3.88 -1.55
CA ALA A 91 18.25 -4.30 -0.16
C ALA A 91 16.85 -4.88 0.03
N LYS A 92 16.69 -5.71 1.05
CA LYS A 92 15.40 -6.24 1.49
C LYS A 92 15.34 -6.25 3.00
N LEU A 93 14.27 -5.68 3.54
CA LEU A 93 13.91 -5.77 4.95
C LEU A 93 12.70 -6.72 5.07
N ASP A 94 12.81 -7.74 5.89
CA ASP A 94 11.71 -8.62 6.27
C ASP A 94 11.45 -8.44 7.78
N VAL A 95 10.20 -8.17 8.14
CA VAL A 95 9.74 -8.08 9.52
C VAL A 95 8.66 -9.13 9.73
N LEU A 96 8.96 -10.11 10.55
CA LEU A 96 8.04 -11.20 10.88
C LEU A 96 6.96 -10.75 11.86
N ALA A 97 5.87 -11.50 11.95
CA ALA A 97 4.75 -11.21 12.84
C ALA A 97 5.13 -11.18 14.34
N ASN A 98 6.22 -11.84 14.72
CA ASN A 98 6.78 -11.81 16.08
C ASN A 98 7.78 -10.67 16.32
N GLY A 99 8.00 -9.78 15.32
CA GLY A 99 8.94 -8.67 15.39
C GLY A 99 10.37 -8.98 14.95
N THR A 100 10.74 -10.27 14.79
CA THR A 100 12.07 -10.64 14.28
C THR A 100 12.29 -10.01 12.91
N THR A 101 13.45 -9.41 12.74
CA THR A 101 13.78 -8.63 11.55
C THR A 101 15.02 -9.19 10.87
N TYR A 102 14.97 -9.27 9.55
CA TYR A 102 16.09 -9.60 8.68
C TYR A 102 16.30 -8.48 7.68
N LEU A 103 17.54 -8.07 7.52
CA LEU A 103 17.94 -7.05 6.55
C LEU A 103 19.03 -7.61 5.67
N ASP A 104 18.76 -7.76 4.39
CA ASP A 104 19.76 -8.11 3.37
C ASP A 104 20.16 -6.85 2.61
N VAL A 105 21.45 -6.62 2.46
CA VAL A 105 22.01 -5.51 1.70
C VAL A 105 23.12 -6.05 0.81
N GLN A 106 22.84 -6.17 -0.49
CA GLN A 106 23.81 -6.65 -1.48
C GLN A 106 24.45 -8.01 -1.08
N GLY A 107 23.62 -8.92 -0.54
CA GLY A 107 24.08 -10.25 -0.11
C GLY A 107 24.73 -10.30 1.27
N ARG A 108 24.76 -9.19 2.01
CA ARG A 108 25.13 -9.17 3.44
C ARG A 108 23.87 -9.18 4.27
N SER A 109 23.72 -10.16 5.15
CA SER A 109 22.54 -10.31 5.98
C SER A 109 22.81 -9.87 7.41
N PHE A 110 21.86 -9.11 7.95
CA PHE A 110 21.80 -8.65 9.33
C PHE A 110 20.48 -9.12 9.93
N ASN A 111 20.44 -9.37 11.22
CA ASN A 111 19.23 -9.72 11.95
C ASN A 111 19.14 -8.99 13.28
N GLY A 112 17.93 -8.83 13.80
CA GLY A 112 17.69 -8.18 15.08
C GLY A 112 16.21 -8.23 15.45
N ASP A 113 15.92 -7.75 16.65
CA ASP A 113 14.55 -7.73 17.18
C ASP A 113 13.85 -6.38 16.94
N ASN A 114 14.54 -5.44 16.25
CA ASN A 114 14.03 -4.11 16.00
C ASN A 114 14.49 -3.58 14.64
N ALA A 115 13.54 -3.46 13.72
CA ALA A 115 13.80 -3.03 12.35
C ALA A 115 14.31 -1.59 12.26
N ARG A 116 13.82 -0.69 13.12
CA ARG A 116 14.27 0.70 13.20
C ARG A 116 15.75 0.80 13.55
N ASN A 117 16.19 0.02 14.54
CA ASN A 117 17.60 0.01 14.95
C ASN A 117 18.50 -0.48 13.80
N LEU A 118 18.13 -1.58 13.13
CA LEU A 118 18.87 -2.09 11.99
C LEU A 118 19.00 -1.05 10.87
N LEU A 119 17.91 -0.37 10.49
CA LEU A 119 17.96 0.67 9.46
C LEU A 119 18.79 1.89 9.92
N LYS A 120 18.72 2.24 11.19
CA LYS A 120 19.51 3.34 11.76
C LYS A 120 21.00 3.03 11.75
N GLU A 121 21.40 1.82 12.12
CA GLU A 121 22.79 1.38 12.14
C GLU A 121 23.38 1.23 10.73
N GLN A 122 22.64 0.58 9.81
CA GLN A 122 23.15 0.27 8.48
C GLN A 122 23.03 1.43 7.49
N PHE A 123 22.01 2.30 7.63
CA PHE A 123 21.74 3.37 6.66
C PHE A 123 21.63 4.76 7.29
N ASN A 124 21.84 4.90 8.60
CA ASN A 124 21.54 6.13 9.35
C ASN A 124 20.11 6.65 9.12
N LEU A 125 19.17 5.71 8.90
CA LEU A 125 17.77 5.97 8.60
C LEU A 125 16.92 5.68 9.83
N ASP A 126 16.46 6.73 10.47
CA ASP A 126 15.60 6.66 11.66
C ASP A 126 14.14 6.92 11.23
N ILE A 127 13.38 5.86 11.03
CA ILE A 127 11.96 5.86 10.64
C ILE A 127 11.18 4.84 11.48
N PRO A 128 9.87 5.04 11.71
CA PRO A 128 9.02 4.14 12.52
C PRO A 128 8.60 2.91 11.71
N VAL A 129 9.54 2.03 11.38
CA VAL A 129 9.36 0.90 10.46
C VAL A 129 8.29 -0.07 10.96
N GLU A 130 8.27 -0.32 12.25
CA GLU A 130 7.31 -1.23 12.90
C GLU A 130 5.85 -0.72 12.77
N LYS A 131 5.69 0.58 12.54
CA LYS A 131 4.38 1.22 12.34
C LYS A 131 3.97 1.29 10.86
N LEU A 132 4.85 0.90 9.93
CA LEU A 132 4.56 0.97 8.49
C LEU A 132 3.26 0.26 8.11
N PRO A 133 2.91 -0.94 8.60
CA PRO A 133 1.63 -1.56 8.23
C PRO A 133 0.44 -0.64 8.49
N ASN A 134 0.31 -0.09 9.68
CA ASN A 134 -0.80 0.81 10.01
C ASN A 134 -0.75 2.12 9.22
N ILE A 135 0.46 2.63 8.96
CA ILE A 135 0.66 3.84 8.15
C ILE A 135 0.23 3.59 6.69
N MET A 136 0.64 2.47 6.09
CA MET A 136 0.29 2.13 4.70
C MET A 136 -1.21 1.87 4.53
N PHE A 137 -1.86 1.33 5.54
CA PHE A 137 -3.32 1.16 5.56
C PHE A 137 -4.11 2.45 5.86
N GLY A 138 -3.47 3.53 6.27
CA GLY A 138 -4.14 4.78 6.65
C GLY A 138 -4.88 4.71 7.97
N ILE A 139 -4.47 3.82 8.86
CA ILE A 139 -5.00 3.62 10.23
C ILE A 139 -3.88 3.76 11.27
N PRO A 140 -3.12 4.87 11.26
CA PRO A 140 -1.99 5.04 12.16
C PRO A 140 -2.45 5.15 13.60
N GLU A 141 -1.56 4.79 14.51
CA GLU A 141 -1.73 5.05 15.94
C GLU A 141 -1.60 6.55 16.26
N GLY A 142 -2.10 6.96 17.43
CA GLY A 142 -1.94 8.31 17.94
C GLY A 142 -3.16 9.21 17.72
N LYS A 143 -2.99 10.49 18.01
CA LYS A 143 -4.06 11.49 17.85
C LYS A 143 -4.13 11.92 16.39
N CYS A 144 -5.19 11.49 15.71
CA CYS A 144 -5.41 11.80 14.31
C CYS A 144 -6.21 13.09 14.10
N SER A 145 -5.84 13.84 13.07
CA SER A 145 -6.73 14.81 12.42
C SER A 145 -7.32 14.19 11.15
N TYR A 146 -8.49 14.66 10.75
CA TYR A 146 -9.23 14.09 9.62
C TYR A 146 -9.50 15.17 8.56
N ASP A 147 -9.65 14.75 7.32
CA ASP A 147 -10.12 15.60 6.23
C ASP A 147 -11.66 15.69 6.22
N ALA A 148 -12.21 16.43 5.25
CA ALA A 148 -13.66 16.61 5.11
C ALA A 148 -14.43 15.32 4.79
N TYR A 149 -13.74 14.28 4.33
CA TYR A 149 -14.30 12.96 4.01
C TYR A 149 -14.08 11.94 5.13
N GLY A 150 -13.49 12.37 6.27
CA GLY A 150 -13.18 11.54 7.42
C GLY A 150 -12.02 10.59 7.21
N TYR A 151 -11.15 10.80 6.23
CA TYR A 151 -9.85 10.11 6.14
C TYR A 151 -8.82 10.77 7.05
N VAL A 152 -7.88 10.00 7.57
CA VAL A 152 -6.81 10.57 8.38
C VAL A 152 -5.97 11.52 7.52
N LYS A 153 -5.88 12.78 7.92
CA LYS A 153 -5.06 13.80 7.28
C LYS A 153 -3.65 13.81 7.85
N SER A 154 -3.54 13.72 9.17
CA SER A 154 -2.25 13.63 9.85
C SER A 154 -2.36 12.99 11.22
N THR A 155 -1.25 12.48 11.72
CA THR A 155 -1.09 12.03 13.10
C THR A 155 0.31 12.30 13.59
N THR A 156 0.48 12.37 14.92
CA THR A 156 1.79 12.35 15.58
C THR A 156 1.90 11.07 16.40
N LEU A 157 2.89 10.25 16.08
CA LEU A 157 3.19 9.01 16.79
C LEU A 157 3.88 9.31 18.12
N ALA A 158 3.83 8.36 19.05
CA ALA A 158 4.43 8.51 20.39
C ALA A 158 5.94 8.78 20.34
N GLU A 159 6.62 8.26 19.30
CA GLU A 159 8.05 8.41 19.07
C GLU A 159 8.43 9.77 18.45
N GLY A 160 7.48 10.70 18.32
CA GLY A 160 7.71 12.05 17.78
C GLY A 160 7.73 12.16 16.27
N TYR A 161 7.30 11.10 15.53
CA TYR A 161 7.12 11.19 14.09
C TYR A 161 5.77 11.79 13.76
N THR A 162 5.74 12.68 12.76
CA THR A 162 4.50 13.16 12.15
C THR A 162 4.27 12.41 10.85
N VAL A 163 3.08 11.84 10.68
CA VAL A 163 2.62 11.22 9.43
C VAL A 163 1.57 12.11 8.80
N ASN A 164 1.80 12.53 7.55
CA ASN A 164 0.86 13.33 6.77
C ASN A 164 0.42 12.53 5.54
N TYR A 165 -0.88 12.37 5.36
CA TYR A 165 -1.49 11.75 4.20
C TYR A 165 -1.90 12.84 3.21
N LYS A 166 -1.21 12.90 2.09
CA LYS A 166 -1.45 13.93 1.06
C LYS A 166 -2.56 13.54 0.11
N GLN A 167 -2.71 12.23 -0.14
CA GLN A 167 -3.70 11.70 -1.07
C GLN A 167 -4.12 10.29 -0.70
N TYR A 168 -5.39 9.99 -0.94
CA TYR A 168 -6.00 8.66 -0.94
C TYR A 168 -6.47 8.30 -2.35
N LYS A 169 -6.48 7.02 -2.68
CA LYS A 169 -7.00 6.48 -3.95
C LYS A 169 -7.84 5.25 -3.71
N ALA A 170 -8.84 5.06 -4.57
CA ALA A 170 -9.59 3.82 -4.63
C ALA A 170 -8.79 2.77 -5.40
N PHE A 171 -8.78 1.53 -4.88
CA PHE A 171 -8.16 0.36 -5.48
C PHE A 171 -9.20 -0.74 -5.70
N LYS A 172 -8.78 -1.86 -6.28
CA LYS A 172 -9.64 -3.02 -6.55
C LYS A 172 -10.40 -3.44 -5.27
N GLY A 173 -11.68 -3.80 -5.43
CA GLY A 173 -12.55 -4.16 -4.30
C GLY A 173 -13.12 -2.96 -3.53
N GLY A 174 -12.97 -1.74 -4.08
CA GLY A 174 -13.47 -0.50 -3.47
C GLY A 174 -12.71 -0.04 -2.24
N TYR A 175 -11.53 -0.61 -1.95
CA TYR A 175 -10.68 -0.14 -0.87
C TYR A 175 -10.09 1.23 -1.19
N VAL A 176 -10.17 2.15 -0.25
CA VAL A 176 -9.52 3.46 -0.35
C VAL A 176 -8.33 3.47 0.62
N LEU A 177 -7.13 3.50 0.06
CA LEU A 177 -5.87 3.48 0.79
C LEU A 177 -5.07 4.75 0.51
N PRO A 178 -4.14 5.13 1.41
CA PRO A 178 -3.20 6.21 1.13
C PRO A 178 -2.43 5.96 -0.16
N SER A 179 -2.16 7.00 -0.92
CA SER A 179 -1.35 6.91 -2.14
C SER A 179 -0.16 7.87 -2.15
N ASP A 180 -0.14 8.85 -1.26
CA ASP A 180 0.96 9.78 -1.06
C ASP A 180 1.08 10.08 0.44
N ILE A 181 2.18 9.61 1.04
CA ILE A 181 2.43 9.64 2.48
C ILE A 181 3.75 10.36 2.75
N GLU A 182 3.74 11.25 3.72
CA GLU A 182 4.94 11.89 4.26
C GLU A 182 5.11 11.49 5.72
N ILE A 183 6.26 10.93 6.07
CA ILE A 183 6.66 10.63 7.44
C ILE A 183 7.83 11.53 7.79
N GLY A 184 7.68 12.35 8.80
CA GLY A 184 8.68 13.34 9.21
C GLY A 184 9.09 13.18 10.67
N SER A 185 10.36 13.47 10.95
CA SER A 185 10.90 13.69 12.28
C SER A 185 11.81 14.93 12.25
N THR A 186 12.44 15.28 13.36
CA THR A 186 13.36 16.43 13.43
C THR A 186 14.47 16.35 12.39
N ASN A 187 14.97 15.15 12.09
CA ASN A 187 16.17 14.96 11.27
C ASN A 187 15.92 14.26 9.95
N ASN A 188 14.80 13.57 9.80
CA ASN A 188 14.52 12.74 8.63
C ASN A 188 13.11 12.98 8.10
N LYS A 189 13.00 12.92 6.79
CA LYS A 189 11.71 12.91 6.08
C LYS A 189 11.70 11.77 5.07
N VAL A 190 10.61 11.03 5.06
CA VAL A 190 10.33 9.97 4.09
C VAL A 190 9.07 10.33 3.33
N LEU A 191 9.16 10.32 2.01
CA LEU A 191 7.99 10.42 1.14
C LEU A 191 7.77 9.05 0.49
N ILE A 192 6.55 8.54 0.59
CA ILE A 192 6.14 7.27 -0.02
C ILE A 192 5.03 7.59 -1.01
N LYS A 193 5.26 7.29 -2.28
CA LYS A 193 4.25 7.42 -3.33
C LYS A 193 3.92 6.05 -3.88
N ILE A 194 2.68 5.61 -3.68
CA ILE A 194 2.17 4.34 -4.17
C ILE A 194 1.85 4.49 -5.66
N ASN A 195 2.54 3.73 -6.51
CA ASN A 195 2.35 3.73 -7.95
C ASN A 195 1.25 2.75 -8.37
N SER A 196 1.26 1.56 -7.77
CA SER A 196 0.26 0.53 -8.06
C SER A 196 0.10 -0.45 -6.89
N VAL A 197 -1.09 -1.03 -6.77
CA VAL A 197 -1.39 -2.16 -5.89
C VAL A 197 -1.53 -3.39 -6.77
N THR A 198 -0.75 -4.44 -6.49
CA THR A 198 -0.67 -5.67 -7.30
C THR A 198 -1.33 -6.86 -6.61
N ALA A 199 -1.47 -6.85 -5.27
CA ALA A 199 -2.28 -7.79 -4.51
C ALA A 199 -3.01 -7.04 -3.40
N LEU A 200 -4.30 -7.37 -3.20
CA LEU A 200 -5.16 -6.84 -2.16
C LEU A 200 -6.30 -7.83 -1.91
N ASN A 201 -6.29 -8.52 -0.75
CA ASN A 201 -7.29 -9.53 -0.37
C ASN A 201 -7.39 -9.71 1.15
#